data_c0932081df3aa7162edd4cf37f48029d
#
_entry.id   c0932081df3aa7162edd4cf37f48029d
#
_cell.length_a   1.000
_cell.length_b   1.000
_cell.length_c   1.000
_cell.angle_alpha   90.00
_cell.angle_beta   90.00
_cell.angle_gamma   90.00
#
_symmetry.space_group_name_H-M   'P 1'
#
loop_
_entity.id
_entity.type
_entity.pdbx_description
1 polymer ?
#
loop_
_entity_poly.entity_id
_entity_poly.type
_entity_poly.pdbx_seq_one_letter_code
_entity_poly.pdbx_strand_id
1 'polypeptide(L)'
;AGNGKPGGPNQETGKSAGDIVLPVPLGTTVRDADSGDLLGEVLADGERLLVAKGGRGGQGNQHFATPTHQAPHEYQVGEEGERRRVRLTLKLIADVGLLGEPNAGKSTLLATVTAARPKIAAYPFTTLEPNLGVVQLSRHRSLVMADIPGIIEGAHAGKGLGLQFLRHVERTRLLVLMVPLDAPDLAASYAMLRTEAERFSPELGAKPHCVAWTKSDLLPKGEI
;
A
#
# COMPACT_ATOMS: atom_id res chain seq x y z
N ALA A 1 12.40 -18.30 8.58
CA ALA A 1 12.43 -18.01 10.02
C ALA A 1 13.70 -18.60 10.66
N GLY A 2 14.01 -18.22 11.90
CA GLY A 2 15.19 -18.75 12.60
C GLY A 2 14.98 -20.17 13.11
N ASN A 3 16.07 -20.91 13.37
CA ASN A 3 16.03 -22.24 13.96
C ASN A 3 16.01 -22.16 15.49
N GLY A 4 15.38 -23.14 16.14
CA GLY A 4 15.47 -23.37 17.59
C GLY A 4 16.87 -23.85 17.97
N LYS A 5 17.33 -23.45 19.15
CA LYS A 5 18.58 -23.93 19.71
C LYS A 5 18.37 -25.30 20.35
N PRO A 6 19.39 -26.18 20.36
CA PRO A 6 19.32 -27.44 21.08
C PRO A 6 19.20 -27.22 22.59
N GLY A 7 18.61 -28.16 23.30
CA GLY A 7 18.69 -28.27 24.74
C GLY A 7 20.10 -28.62 25.18
N GLY A 8 20.36 -28.60 26.49
CA GLY A 8 21.67 -28.91 27.07
C GLY A 8 21.59 -29.92 28.21
N PRO A 9 22.75 -30.47 28.63
CA PRO A 9 22.84 -31.48 29.71
C PRO A 9 22.69 -30.89 31.11
N ASN A 10 22.78 -29.55 31.28
CA ASN A 10 22.73 -28.86 32.56
C ASN A 10 21.35 -28.26 32.86
N GLN A 11 20.28 -28.99 32.61
CA GLN A 11 18.87 -28.54 32.75
C GLN A 11 18.54 -27.35 31.85
N GLU A 12 19.30 -27.10 30.79
CA GLU A 12 19.13 -25.99 29.88
C GLU A 12 18.17 -26.37 28.76
N THR A 13 17.03 -25.68 28.70
CA THR A 13 16.10 -25.77 27.53
C THR A 13 16.60 -24.83 26.45
N GLY A 14 16.66 -25.32 25.21
CA GLY A 14 17.04 -24.53 24.05
C GLY A 14 16.08 -23.37 23.84
N LYS A 15 16.59 -22.24 23.42
CA LYS A 15 15.79 -21.05 23.11
C LYS A 15 15.11 -21.22 21.76
N SER A 16 13.79 -20.99 21.70
CA SER A 16 13.05 -20.90 20.43
C SER A 16 13.53 -19.69 19.60
N ALA A 17 13.35 -19.75 18.31
CA ALA A 17 13.65 -18.64 17.43
C ALA A 17 12.85 -17.39 17.81
N GLY A 18 13.52 -16.23 17.80
CA GLY A 18 12.83 -14.95 18.00
C GLY A 18 12.05 -14.52 16.77
N ASP A 19 11.03 -13.71 16.99
CA ASP A 19 10.25 -13.13 15.89
C ASP A 19 11.10 -12.13 15.09
N ILE A 20 10.96 -12.21 13.77
CA ILE A 20 11.48 -11.21 12.83
C ILE A 20 10.30 -10.50 12.23
N VAL A 21 10.17 -9.21 12.50
CA VAL A 21 9.08 -8.38 11.95
C VAL A 21 9.63 -7.58 10.77
N LEU A 22 9.00 -7.75 9.61
CA LEU A 22 9.27 -6.95 8.42
C LEU A 22 8.15 -5.91 8.28
N PRO A 23 8.42 -4.61 8.49
CA PRO A 23 7.41 -3.58 8.29
C PRO A 23 7.09 -3.42 6.80
N VAL A 24 5.80 -3.39 6.49
CA VAL A 24 5.29 -3.19 5.13
C VAL A 24 4.19 -2.12 5.14
N PRO A 25 3.99 -1.35 4.05
CA PRO A 25 2.88 -0.41 3.95
C PRO A 25 1.52 -1.12 3.97
N LEU A 26 0.48 -0.38 4.39
CA LEU A 26 -0.90 -0.85 4.30
C LEU A 26 -1.29 -1.12 2.85
N GLY A 27 -2.11 -2.15 2.62
CA GLY A 27 -2.48 -2.61 1.27
C GLY A 27 -1.46 -3.56 0.65
N THR A 28 -0.45 -4.00 1.42
CA THR A 28 0.49 -5.01 0.94
C THR A 28 -0.16 -6.38 0.93
N THR A 29 -0.23 -6.98 -0.25
CA THR A 29 -0.64 -8.37 -0.46
C THR A 29 0.58 -9.27 -0.40
N VAL A 30 0.49 -10.36 0.35
CA VAL A 30 1.54 -11.35 0.52
C VAL A 30 1.11 -12.65 -0.16
N ARG A 31 1.89 -13.10 -1.13
CA ARG A 31 1.67 -14.38 -1.82
C ARG A 31 2.88 -15.28 -1.65
N ASP A 32 2.64 -16.58 -1.62
CA ASP A 32 3.70 -17.57 -1.78
C ASP A 32 4.30 -17.41 -3.19
N ALA A 33 5.63 -17.30 -3.28
CA ALA A 33 6.28 -17.05 -4.57
C ALA A 33 6.37 -18.31 -5.44
N ASP A 34 6.30 -19.49 -4.83
CA ASP A 34 6.46 -20.77 -5.50
C ASP A 34 5.10 -21.35 -5.94
N SER A 35 4.06 -21.31 -5.08
CA SER A 35 2.71 -21.77 -5.42
C SER A 35 1.81 -20.67 -6.01
N GLY A 36 2.09 -19.39 -5.75
CA GLY A 36 1.24 -18.27 -6.13
C GLY A 36 0.07 -18.02 -5.17
N ASP A 37 -0.11 -18.86 -4.14
CA ASP A 37 -1.23 -18.77 -3.20
C ASP A 37 -1.22 -17.47 -2.41
N LEU A 38 -2.40 -16.93 -2.15
CA LEU A 38 -2.58 -15.77 -1.28
C LEU A 38 -2.40 -16.19 0.17
N LEU A 39 -1.39 -15.65 0.85
CA LEU A 39 -1.15 -15.85 2.28
C LEU A 39 -1.93 -14.85 3.14
N GLY A 40 -2.16 -13.65 2.63
CA GLY A 40 -2.93 -12.60 3.29
C GLY A 40 -2.66 -11.22 2.71
N GLU A 41 -3.34 -10.23 3.29
CA GLU A 41 -3.19 -8.81 2.95
C GLU A 41 -3.13 -8.01 4.25
N VAL A 42 -2.24 -7.02 4.36
CA VAL A 42 -2.12 -6.13 5.52
C VAL A 42 -2.92 -4.87 5.25
N LEU A 43 -4.07 -4.71 5.91
CA LEU A 43 -5.04 -3.63 5.66
C LEU A 43 -5.11 -2.61 6.78
N ALA A 44 -4.73 -2.98 8.01
CA ALA A 44 -4.81 -2.11 9.18
C ALA A 44 -3.44 -1.86 9.81
N ASP A 45 -3.28 -0.70 10.47
CA ASP A 45 -2.06 -0.39 11.19
C ASP A 45 -1.87 -1.33 12.39
N GLY A 46 -0.64 -1.83 12.55
CA GLY A 46 -0.31 -2.83 13.57
C GLY A 46 -0.76 -4.26 13.26
N GLU A 47 -1.46 -4.50 12.15
CA GLU A 47 -1.83 -5.85 11.70
C GLU A 47 -0.57 -6.68 11.41
N ARG A 48 -0.59 -7.95 11.81
CA ARG A 48 0.53 -8.88 11.63
C ARG A 48 0.08 -10.13 10.88
N LEU A 49 0.83 -10.48 9.86
CA LEU A 49 0.63 -11.71 9.09
C LEU A 49 1.81 -12.65 9.35
N LEU A 50 1.52 -13.83 9.89
CA LEU A 50 2.52 -14.88 10.08
C LEU A 50 2.79 -15.58 8.75
N VAL A 51 4.01 -15.42 8.24
CA VAL A 51 4.41 -15.96 6.93
C VAL A 51 5.19 -17.27 7.05
N ALA A 52 6.02 -17.39 8.09
CA ALA A 52 6.81 -18.60 8.35
C ALA A 52 7.05 -18.74 9.86
N LYS A 53 6.87 -19.95 10.37
CA LYS A 53 7.07 -20.24 11.80
C LYS A 53 8.54 -20.40 12.12
N GLY A 54 8.98 -19.84 13.26
CA GLY A 54 10.29 -20.12 13.82
C GLY A 54 10.35 -21.48 14.46
N GLY A 55 11.55 -22.08 14.49
CA GLY A 55 11.78 -23.35 15.13
C GLY A 55 11.69 -23.25 16.66
N ARG A 56 11.14 -24.27 17.29
CA ARG A 56 11.10 -24.38 18.77
C ARG A 56 12.44 -24.82 19.30
N GLY A 57 12.80 -24.33 20.47
CA GLY A 57 13.98 -24.80 21.21
C GLY A 57 13.80 -26.25 21.66
N GLY A 58 14.88 -27.01 21.63
CA GLY A 58 14.90 -28.41 22.11
C GLY A 58 14.80 -28.48 23.63
N GLN A 59 14.16 -29.53 24.13
CA GLN A 59 14.07 -29.80 25.57
C GLN A 59 15.41 -30.17 26.14
N GLY A 60 15.74 -29.64 27.32
CA GLY A 60 16.92 -30.02 28.09
C GLY A 60 16.78 -31.38 28.78
N ASN A 61 17.88 -31.92 29.29
CA ASN A 61 17.95 -33.25 29.90
C ASN A 61 16.95 -33.47 31.05
N GLN A 62 16.59 -32.43 31.78
CA GLN A 62 15.60 -32.49 32.86
C GLN A 62 14.25 -33.07 32.44
N HIS A 63 13.84 -32.90 31.16
CA HIS A 63 12.59 -33.44 30.65
C HIS A 63 12.62 -34.95 30.34
N PHE A 64 13.83 -35.53 30.36
CA PHE A 64 14.03 -36.97 30.13
C PHE A 64 14.32 -37.71 31.44
N ALA A 65 14.32 -37.01 32.59
CA ALA A 65 14.51 -37.63 33.89
C ALA A 65 13.29 -38.52 34.27
N THR A 66 13.58 -39.73 34.70
CA THR A 66 12.59 -40.71 35.21
C THR A 66 13.03 -41.19 36.60
N PRO A 67 12.14 -41.84 37.39
CA PRO A 67 12.54 -42.36 38.71
C PRO A 67 13.71 -43.35 38.66
N THR A 68 13.90 -44.03 37.56
CA THR A 68 14.99 -45.00 37.34
C THR A 68 16.18 -44.41 36.60
N HIS A 69 16.04 -43.22 35.96
CA HIS A 69 17.07 -42.51 35.25
C HIS A 69 17.08 -41.04 35.68
N GLN A 70 17.65 -40.76 36.84
CA GLN A 70 17.56 -39.45 37.49
C GLN A 70 18.49 -38.39 36.92
N ALA A 71 19.55 -38.76 36.21
CA ALA A 71 20.53 -37.84 35.62
C ALA A 71 20.76 -38.17 34.12
N PRO A 72 19.77 -37.96 33.25
CA PRO A 72 19.95 -38.21 31.83
C PRO A 72 20.90 -37.19 31.19
N HIS A 73 21.70 -37.66 30.25
CA HIS A 73 22.54 -36.82 29.40
C HIS A 73 21.88 -36.46 28.06
N GLU A 74 20.73 -37.07 27.80
CA GLU A 74 19.96 -36.87 26.55
C GLU A 74 19.31 -35.48 26.57
N TYR A 75 19.31 -34.83 25.43
CA TYR A 75 18.61 -33.60 25.17
C TYR A 75 18.09 -33.57 23.74
N GLN A 76 17.06 -32.77 23.51
CA GLN A 76 16.44 -32.67 22.20
C GLN A 76 17.13 -31.60 21.36
N VAL A 77 17.33 -31.88 20.08
CA VAL A 77 17.75 -30.89 19.09
C VAL A 77 16.59 -29.91 18.85
N GLY A 78 16.89 -28.63 18.68
CA GLY A 78 15.87 -27.64 18.32
C GLY A 78 15.29 -27.92 16.93
N GLU A 79 14.06 -27.51 16.75
CA GLU A 79 13.36 -27.64 15.47
C GLU A 79 13.91 -26.62 14.46
N GLU A 80 13.93 -26.97 13.20
CA GLU A 80 14.24 -26.03 12.13
C GLU A 80 13.05 -25.07 11.91
N GLY A 81 13.37 -23.80 11.65
CA GLY A 81 12.38 -22.80 11.24
C GLY A 81 11.96 -22.99 9.80
N GLU A 82 10.70 -22.67 9.51
CA GLU A 82 10.18 -22.70 8.13
C GLU A 82 10.94 -21.72 7.24
N ARG A 83 11.17 -22.13 6.00
CA ARG A 83 11.69 -21.28 4.93
C ARG A 83 10.63 -21.13 3.86
N ARG A 84 10.28 -19.88 3.55
CA ARG A 84 9.29 -19.59 2.53
C ARG A 84 9.75 -18.39 1.70
N ARG A 85 9.63 -18.50 0.40
CA ARG A 85 9.81 -17.37 -0.51
C ARG A 85 8.47 -16.69 -0.69
N VAL A 86 8.42 -15.38 -0.47
CA VAL A 86 7.18 -14.61 -0.60
C VAL A 86 7.33 -13.50 -1.60
N ARG A 87 6.23 -13.24 -2.33
CA ARG A 87 6.07 -12.08 -3.19
C ARG A 87 5.21 -11.06 -2.47
N LEU A 88 5.78 -9.89 -2.21
CA LEU A 88 5.07 -8.75 -1.66
C LEU A 88 4.62 -7.87 -2.82
N THR A 89 3.31 -7.58 -2.87
CA THR A 89 2.74 -6.69 -3.87
C THR A 89 1.99 -5.59 -3.14
N LEU A 90 2.43 -4.34 -3.29
CA LEU A 90 1.72 -3.20 -2.75
C LEU A 90 0.58 -2.83 -3.70
N LYS A 91 -0.67 -2.92 -3.21
CA LYS A 91 -1.87 -2.56 -3.97
C LYS A 91 -2.34 -1.14 -3.71
N LEU A 92 -1.58 -0.35 -2.99
CA LEU A 92 -1.87 1.08 -2.81
C LEU A 92 -1.56 1.79 -4.12
N ILE A 93 -2.58 2.43 -4.70
CA ILE A 93 -2.34 3.26 -5.86
C ILE A 93 -1.84 4.62 -5.41
N ALA A 94 -2.53 5.28 -4.47
CA ALA A 94 -2.12 6.59 -3.98
C ALA A 94 -2.79 6.96 -2.65
N ASP A 95 -2.14 7.84 -1.89
CA ASP A 95 -2.73 8.52 -0.74
C ASP A 95 -3.63 9.67 -1.21
N VAL A 96 -3.22 10.33 -2.30
CA VAL A 96 -3.91 11.49 -2.90
C VAL A 96 -4.24 11.23 -4.36
N GLY A 97 -5.51 11.39 -4.72
CA GLY A 97 -5.98 11.34 -6.10
C GLY A 97 -6.17 12.74 -6.68
N LEU A 98 -5.61 12.99 -7.88
CA LEU A 98 -5.84 14.23 -8.62
C LEU A 98 -7.02 14.04 -9.57
N LEU A 99 -8.03 14.90 -9.44
CA LEU A 99 -9.19 14.97 -10.32
C LEU A 99 -9.23 16.37 -10.97
N GLY A 100 -9.53 16.41 -12.25
CA GLY A 100 -9.63 17.67 -12.99
C GLY A 100 -9.84 17.40 -14.47
N GLU A 101 -10.33 18.38 -15.17
CA GLU A 101 -10.53 18.33 -16.64
C GLU A 101 -9.21 18.02 -17.37
N PRO A 102 -9.30 17.56 -18.64
CA PRO A 102 -8.12 17.53 -19.49
C PRO A 102 -7.41 18.87 -19.50
N ASN A 103 -6.09 18.85 -19.45
CA ASN A 103 -5.25 20.04 -19.38
C ASN A 103 -5.45 20.94 -18.15
N ALA A 104 -6.11 20.49 -17.09
CA ALA A 104 -6.22 21.21 -15.82
C ALA A 104 -4.88 21.31 -15.05
N GLY A 105 -3.78 20.75 -15.57
CA GLY A 105 -2.46 20.82 -14.96
C GLY A 105 -2.10 19.68 -14.03
N LYS A 106 -2.88 18.59 -13.98
CA LYS A 106 -2.65 17.42 -13.10
C LYS A 106 -1.24 16.85 -13.22
N SER A 107 -0.85 16.49 -14.45
CA SER A 107 0.47 15.90 -14.70
C SER A 107 1.61 16.88 -14.46
N THR A 108 1.38 18.19 -14.68
CA THR A 108 2.33 19.25 -14.38
C THR A 108 2.55 19.38 -12.88
N LEU A 109 1.46 19.42 -12.09
CA LEU A 109 1.55 19.43 -10.64
C LEU A 109 2.31 18.21 -10.15
N LEU A 110 1.92 17.02 -10.62
CA LEU A 110 2.56 15.77 -10.24
C LEU A 110 4.07 15.79 -10.52
N ALA A 111 4.47 16.24 -11.71
CA ALA A 111 5.88 16.34 -12.09
C ALA A 111 6.66 17.36 -11.25
N THR A 112 6.01 18.43 -10.80
CA THR A 112 6.66 19.50 -10.02
C THR A 112 6.86 19.10 -8.55
N VAL A 113 5.89 18.40 -7.94
CA VAL A 113 5.94 18.11 -6.49
C VAL A 113 6.62 16.78 -6.17
N THR A 114 6.92 15.95 -7.17
CA THR A 114 7.53 14.63 -6.95
C THR A 114 9.05 14.72 -6.99
N ALA A 115 9.71 13.98 -6.08
CA ALA A 115 11.17 13.92 -5.96
C ALA A 115 11.86 13.22 -7.14
N ALA A 116 11.13 12.43 -7.90
CA ALA A 116 11.59 11.72 -9.11
C ALA A 116 10.54 11.86 -10.20
N ARG A 117 10.93 11.65 -11.46
CA ARG A 117 9.97 11.68 -12.57
C ARG A 117 8.81 10.73 -12.28
N PRO A 118 7.54 11.20 -12.44
CA PRO A 118 6.37 10.33 -12.28
C PRO A 118 6.51 9.08 -13.13
N LYS A 119 6.13 7.94 -12.57
CA LYS A 119 6.17 6.67 -13.27
C LYS A 119 4.76 6.31 -13.74
N ILE A 120 4.66 5.95 -14.99
CA ILE A 120 3.46 5.32 -15.54
C ILE A 120 3.38 3.92 -14.91
N ALA A 121 2.28 3.64 -14.22
CA ALA A 121 2.06 2.34 -13.63
C ALA A 121 1.13 1.51 -14.52
N ALA A 122 1.70 0.53 -15.21
CA ALA A 122 0.93 -0.44 -15.98
C ALA A 122 0.24 -1.43 -15.03
N TYR A 123 -1.05 -1.28 -14.83
CA TYR A 123 -1.86 -2.26 -14.11
C TYR A 123 -2.52 -3.22 -15.10
N PRO A 124 -2.46 -4.55 -14.86
CA PRO A 124 -2.91 -5.57 -15.82
C PRO A 124 -4.41 -5.49 -16.22
N PHE A 125 -5.17 -4.58 -15.61
CA PHE A 125 -6.62 -4.46 -15.77
C PHE A 125 -7.07 -3.04 -16.08
N THR A 126 -6.15 -2.15 -16.47
CA THR A 126 -6.47 -0.77 -16.87
C THR A 126 -6.14 -0.55 -18.33
N THR A 127 -7.07 0.06 -19.05
CA THR A 127 -6.82 0.59 -20.39
C THR A 127 -6.18 1.98 -20.35
N LEU A 128 -6.30 2.66 -19.20
CA LEU A 128 -5.68 3.94 -18.91
C LEU A 128 -4.64 3.76 -17.79
N GLU A 129 -3.43 4.18 -18.05
CA GLU A 129 -2.30 4.04 -17.13
C GLU A 129 -2.20 5.29 -16.26
N PRO A 130 -2.40 5.19 -14.92
CA PRO A 130 -2.24 6.33 -14.04
C PRO A 130 -0.78 6.72 -13.92
N ASN A 131 -0.53 8.02 -13.86
CA ASN A 131 0.78 8.55 -13.51
C ASN A 131 0.88 8.63 -11.98
N LEU A 132 1.90 7.99 -11.42
CA LEU A 132 2.15 7.98 -9.98
C LEU A 132 3.41 8.78 -9.65
N GLY A 133 3.35 9.52 -8.56
CA GLY A 133 4.50 10.25 -8.05
C GLY A 133 4.61 10.16 -6.54
N VAL A 134 5.84 10.07 -6.03
CA VAL A 134 6.13 10.10 -4.60
C VAL A 134 6.50 11.51 -4.20
N VAL A 135 5.70 12.13 -3.35
CA VAL A 135 5.92 13.46 -2.80
C VAL A 135 6.58 13.32 -1.43
N GLN A 136 7.76 13.91 -1.29
CA GLN A 136 8.50 13.90 -0.03
C GLN A 136 8.04 15.07 0.85
N LEU A 137 7.40 14.79 1.98
CA LEU A 137 6.93 15.80 2.93
C LEU A 137 8.00 16.18 3.95
N SER A 138 8.79 15.20 4.40
CA SER A 138 9.90 15.38 5.34
C SER A 138 10.87 14.20 5.24
N ARG A 139 11.97 14.21 6.03
CA ARG A 139 12.98 13.14 6.00
C ARG A 139 12.41 11.72 6.18
N HIS A 140 11.26 11.59 6.84
CA HIS A 140 10.67 10.29 7.18
C HIS A 140 9.20 10.13 6.75
N ARG A 141 8.63 11.12 6.05
CA ARG A 141 7.24 11.05 5.59
C ARG A 141 7.15 11.39 4.11
N SER A 142 6.54 10.48 3.38
CA SER A 142 6.18 10.65 1.98
C SER A 142 4.74 10.23 1.76
N LEU A 143 4.14 10.74 0.70
CA LEU A 143 2.83 10.30 0.22
C LEU A 143 2.93 9.95 -1.27
N VAL A 144 2.06 9.08 -1.71
CA VAL A 144 1.91 8.75 -3.13
C VAL A 144 0.73 9.53 -3.69
N MET A 145 0.97 10.23 -4.78
CA MET A 145 -0.03 11.01 -5.51
C MET A 145 -0.26 10.38 -6.88
N ALA A 146 -1.52 10.27 -7.29
CA ALA A 146 -1.90 9.69 -8.56
C ALA A 146 -2.68 10.69 -9.41
N ASP A 147 -2.29 10.85 -10.67
CA ASP A 147 -3.16 11.43 -11.69
C ASP A 147 -4.15 10.36 -12.13
N ILE A 148 -5.45 10.62 -11.95
CA ILE A 148 -6.54 9.69 -12.24
C ILE A 148 -7.17 10.11 -13.58
N PRO A 149 -6.67 9.57 -14.72
CA PRO A 149 -7.21 9.90 -16.04
C PRO A 149 -8.60 9.31 -16.22
N GLY A 150 -9.43 9.98 -17.01
CA GLY A 150 -10.67 9.39 -17.56
C GLY A 150 -11.89 9.38 -16.65
N ILE A 151 -11.84 9.94 -15.43
CA ILE A 151 -13.05 10.11 -14.62
C ILE A 151 -14.00 11.11 -15.30
N ILE A 152 -13.47 12.15 -15.91
CA ILE A 152 -14.24 13.25 -16.52
C ILE A 152 -14.65 12.99 -17.98
N GLU A 153 -13.98 12.08 -18.68
CA GLU A 153 -14.22 11.79 -20.10
C GLU A 153 -15.21 10.64 -20.36
N GLY A 154 -16.26 10.48 -19.53
CA GLY A 154 -17.30 9.48 -19.76
C GLY A 154 -16.97 8.08 -19.25
N ALA A 155 -16.20 7.97 -18.18
CA ALA A 155 -15.88 6.69 -17.53
C ALA A 155 -17.13 5.93 -17.08
N HIS A 156 -18.23 6.62 -16.80
CA HIS A 156 -19.53 6.03 -16.50
C HIS A 156 -20.17 5.30 -17.70
N ALA A 157 -19.71 5.54 -18.93
CA ALA A 157 -20.19 4.88 -20.14
C ALA A 157 -19.53 3.50 -20.40
N GLY A 158 -18.79 2.95 -19.48
CA GLY A 158 -18.23 1.58 -19.54
C GLY A 158 -17.05 1.40 -20.50
N LYS A 159 -16.52 2.46 -21.07
CA LYS A 159 -15.41 2.39 -22.02
C LYS A 159 -14.10 2.91 -21.40
N GLY A 160 -13.42 2.12 -20.60
CA GLY A 160 -12.03 2.46 -20.34
C GLY A 160 -11.43 2.16 -18.96
N LEU A 161 -12.17 2.24 -17.87
CA LEU A 161 -11.64 1.95 -16.55
C LEU A 161 -12.21 0.63 -16.03
N GLY A 162 -11.39 -0.40 -15.92
CA GLY A 162 -11.84 -1.68 -15.37
C GLY A 162 -12.33 -1.52 -13.92
N LEU A 163 -13.35 -2.29 -13.52
CA LEU A 163 -13.91 -2.29 -12.16
C LEU A 163 -12.84 -2.45 -11.05
N GLN A 164 -11.72 -3.07 -11.36
CA GLN A 164 -10.62 -3.23 -10.42
C GLN A 164 -9.83 -1.93 -10.21
N PHE A 165 -9.69 -1.09 -11.25
CA PHE A 165 -9.06 0.22 -11.11
C PHE A 165 -9.93 1.15 -10.26
N LEU A 166 -11.27 1.07 -10.42
CA LEU A 166 -12.24 1.80 -9.61
C LEU A 166 -12.01 1.57 -8.10
N ARG A 167 -11.91 0.31 -7.70
CA ARG A 167 -11.64 -0.07 -6.30
C ARG A 167 -10.32 0.48 -5.76
N HIS A 168 -9.39 0.77 -6.64
CA HIS A 168 -8.10 1.31 -6.24
C HIS A 168 -8.16 2.84 -6.06
N VAL A 169 -8.89 3.53 -6.91
CA VAL A 169 -9.15 4.97 -6.75
C VAL A 169 -9.99 5.23 -5.49
N GLU A 170 -10.93 4.36 -5.19
CA GLU A 170 -11.70 4.36 -3.95
C GLU A 170 -10.84 4.19 -2.68
N ARG A 171 -9.62 3.72 -2.79
CA ARG A 171 -8.68 3.59 -1.66
C ARG A 171 -7.82 4.82 -1.42
N THR A 172 -7.90 5.87 -2.25
CA THR A 172 -7.22 7.14 -1.95
C THR A 172 -7.80 7.76 -0.69
N ARG A 173 -6.97 8.44 0.10
CA ARG A 173 -7.39 9.06 1.37
C ARG A 173 -7.97 10.45 1.17
N LEU A 174 -7.46 11.16 0.18
CA LEU A 174 -7.80 12.54 -0.12
C LEU A 174 -7.92 12.73 -1.64
N LEU A 175 -8.84 13.58 -2.06
CA LEU A 175 -8.93 14.05 -3.45
C LEU A 175 -8.45 15.50 -3.55
N VAL A 176 -7.76 15.82 -4.63
CA VAL A 176 -7.46 17.18 -5.04
C VAL A 176 -8.24 17.47 -6.32
N LEU A 177 -9.22 18.34 -6.22
CA LEU A 177 -10.02 18.81 -7.36
C LEU A 177 -9.28 19.98 -8.01
N MET A 178 -8.78 19.78 -9.21
CA MET A 178 -7.98 20.77 -9.91
C MET A 178 -8.86 21.57 -10.87
N VAL A 179 -9.06 22.85 -10.53
CA VAL A 179 -9.89 23.78 -11.32
C VAL A 179 -8.98 24.85 -11.89
N PRO A 180 -8.86 24.93 -13.22
CA PRO A 180 -8.01 25.94 -13.85
C PRO A 180 -8.70 27.31 -13.79
N LEU A 181 -7.92 28.35 -13.45
CA LEU A 181 -8.41 29.72 -13.30
C LEU A 181 -8.81 30.38 -14.63
N ASP A 182 -8.44 29.78 -15.76
CA ASP A 182 -8.90 30.19 -17.08
C ASP A 182 -10.26 29.58 -17.49
N ALA A 183 -10.90 28.83 -16.57
CA ALA A 183 -12.24 28.30 -16.81
C ALA A 183 -13.28 29.43 -16.83
N PRO A 184 -14.29 29.35 -17.74
CA PRO A 184 -15.33 30.39 -17.86
C PRO A 184 -16.18 30.58 -16.59
N ASP A 185 -16.39 29.51 -15.83
CA ASP A 185 -17.12 29.48 -14.56
C ASP A 185 -16.46 28.48 -13.62
N LEU A 186 -15.77 28.99 -12.61
CA LEU A 186 -15.06 28.20 -11.61
C LEU A 186 -16.00 27.37 -10.73
N ALA A 187 -17.17 27.93 -10.40
CA ALA A 187 -18.16 27.24 -9.57
C ALA A 187 -18.81 26.07 -10.34
N ALA A 188 -19.11 26.29 -11.61
CA ALA A 188 -19.63 25.23 -12.48
C ALA A 188 -18.60 24.12 -12.69
N SER A 189 -17.32 24.45 -12.94
CA SER A 189 -16.24 23.46 -13.07
C SER A 189 -16.08 22.64 -11.77
N TYR A 190 -16.07 23.28 -10.61
CA TYR A 190 -16.04 22.58 -9.33
C TYR A 190 -17.25 21.64 -9.14
N ALA A 191 -18.49 22.16 -9.41
CA ALA A 191 -19.70 21.37 -9.26
C ALA A 191 -19.72 20.15 -10.20
N MET A 192 -19.21 20.33 -11.42
CA MET A 192 -19.06 19.24 -12.38
C MET A 192 -18.10 18.16 -11.86
N LEU A 193 -16.92 18.53 -11.37
CA LEU A 193 -15.95 17.58 -10.81
C LEU A 193 -16.54 16.79 -9.62
N ARG A 194 -17.29 17.46 -8.76
CA ARG A 194 -17.98 16.81 -7.63
C ARG A 194 -19.02 15.81 -8.13
N THR A 195 -19.86 16.23 -9.06
CA THR A 195 -20.92 15.38 -9.65
C THR A 195 -20.32 14.16 -10.35
N GLU A 196 -19.24 14.32 -11.10
CA GLU A 196 -18.55 13.21 -11.76
C GLU A 196 -17.92 12.24 -10.73
N ALA A 197 -17.30 12.75 -9.66
CA ALA A 197 -16.79 11.89 -8.59
C ALA A 197 -17.91 11.08 -7.91
N GLU A 198 -19.07 11.69 -7.66
CA GLU A 198 -20.24 11.04 -7.07
C GLU A 198 -20.89 10.01 -8.01
N ARG A 199 -20.99 10.34 -9.30
CA ARG A 199 -21.49 9.41 -10.33
C ARG A 199 -20.58 8.22 -10.53
N PHE A 200 -19.28 8.44 -10.39
CA PHE A 200 -18.28 7.40 -10.52
C PHE A 200 -18.38 6.38 -9.37
N SER A 201 -18.44 6.86 -8.13
CA SER A 201 -18.66 6.06 -6.92
C SER A 201 -19.16 6.96 -5.79
N PRO A 202 -20.25 6.58 -5.09
CA PRO A 202 -20.67 7.29 -3.88
C PRO A 202 -19.57 7.43 -2.83
N GLU A 203 -18.70 6.41 -2.71
CA GLU A 203 -17.55 6.42 -1.80
C GLU A 203 -16.53 7.47 -2.21
N LEU A 204 -16.30 7.66 -3.50
CA LEU A 204 -15.39 8.69 -4.01
C LEU A 204 -15.95 10.09 -3.78
N GLY A 205 -17.25 10.28 -4.02
CA GLY A 205 -17.93 11.55 -3.76
C GLY A 205 -17.95 11.96 -2.29
N ALA A 206 -17.98 10.98 -1.37
CA ALA A 206 -17.96 11.22 0.08
C ALA A 206 -16.57 11.50 0.64
N LYS A 207 -15.50 11.36 -0.13
CA LYS A 207 -14.13 11.56 0.36
C LYS A 207 -13.81 12.99 0.75
N PRO A 208 -12.93 13.15 1.75
CA PRO A 208 -12.30 14.45 2.00
C PRO A 208 -11.63 14.95 0.73
N HIS A 209 -11.81 16.24 0.44
CA HIS A 209 -11.19 16.83 -0.73
C HIS A 209 -10.72 18.26 -0.46
N CYS A 210 -9.75 18.71 -1.24
CA CYS A 210 -9.39 20.11 -1.35
C CYS A 210 -9.46 20.55 -2.82
N VAL A 211 -9.62 21.86 -3.04
CA VAL A 211 -9.62 22.44 -4.37
C VAL A 211 -8.25 23.09 -4.60
N ALA A 212 -7.65 22.80 -5.73
CA ALA A 212 -6.43 23.45 -6.19
C ALA A 212 -6.74 24.31 -7.42
N TRP A 213 -6.58 25.61 -7.26
CA TRP A 213 -6.63 26.54 -8.38
C TRP A 213 -5.34 26.42 -9.19
N THR A 214 -5.45 26.16 -10.47
CA THR A 214 -4.32 25.97 -11.36
C THR A 214 -4.25 27.05 -12.42
N LYS A 215 -3.13 27.14 -13.12
CA LYS A 215 -2.88 28.13 -14.19
C LYS A 215 -3.00 29.58 -13.69
N SER A 216 -2.61 29.86 -12.46
CA SER A 216 -2.61 31.22 -11.90
C SER A 216 -1.66 32.17 -12.64
N ASP A 217 -0.69 31.61 -13.37
CA ASP A 217 0.23 32.35 -14.24
C ASP A 217 -0.43 33.00 -15.45
N LEU A 218 -1.64 32.54 -15.81
CA LEU A 218 -2.42 33.11 -16.91
C LEU A 218 -3.23 34.36 -16.50
N LEU A 219 -3.39 34.59 -15.20
CA LEU A 219 -4.10 35.78 -14.70
C LEU A 219 -3.17 36.94 -14.45
N PRO A 220 -3.64 38.20 -14.69
CA PRO A 220 -2.90 39.40 -14.30
C PRO A 220 -2.58 39.44 -12.82
N LYS A 221 -1.39 39.89 -12.45
CA LYS A 221 -1.00 40.05 -11.05
C LYS A 221 -1.94 41.04 -10.36
N GLY A 222 -2.74 40.53 -9.42
CA GLY A 222 -3.70 41.31 -8.63
C GLY A 222 -5.15 40.88 -8.77
N GLU A 223 -5.45 39.87 -9.59
CA GLU A 223 -6.79 39.30 -9.76
C GLU A 223 -6.98 37.91 -9.06
N ILE A 224 -6.00 37.53 -8.23
CA ILE A 224 -6.04 36.26 -7.46
C ILE A 224 -6.43 36.56 -6.02
#